data_154ac208c0095adbd920b1747d3a1018
#
_entry.id   154ac208c0095adbd920b1747d3a1018
#
_cell.length_a   1.000
_cell.length_b   1.000
_cell.length_c   1.000
_cell.angle_alpha   90.00
_cell.angle_beta   90.00
_cell.angle_gamma   90.00
#
_symmetry.space_group_name_H-M   'P 1'
#
loop_
_entity.id
_entity.type
_entity.pdbx_description
1 polymer ?
#
loop_
_entity_poly.entity_id
_entity_poly.type
_entity_poly.pdbx_seq_one_letter_code
_entity_poly.pdbx_strand_id
1 'polypeptide(L)'
;ICNGLAEGVDNFSIKSNDEIHNKVIGILAGGLNYNTKKTLLKKTAENAEKTIESGGLLISEMPPDKKEDTFSVVKSCRIQAGISNGLILIQSSLDGGSRFTTKSFCETPRPIAVINPVQSDFDLPTYNANKEIILNSKKGLSKFTELKEDKIQTSKIFIIKSKDDYTEFENLMTNRPKNIEQSNITLFG
;
A
#
# COMPACT_ATOMS: atom_id res chain seq x y z
N ILE A 1 -2.80 0.31 9.53
CA ILE A 1 -2.90 0.53 8.05
C ILE A 1 -1.74 1.41 7.61
N CYS A 2 -1.15 1.14 6.43
CA CYS A 2 -0.08 1.98 5.85
C CYS A 2 -0.47 2.38 4.43
N ASN A 3 -0.35 3.68 4.10
CA ASN A 3 -0.63 4.20 2.76
C ASN A 3 0.06 5.55 2.50
N GLY A 4 -0.15 6.13 1.31
CA GLY A 4 0.46 7.39 0.86
C GLY A 4 -0.36 8.65 1.17
N LEU A 5 -1.46 8.53 1.88
CA LEU A 5 -2.41 9.62 2.20
C LEU A 5 -2.99 10.33 0.96
N ALA A 6 -3.07 9.61 -0.16
CA ALA A 6 -3.64 10.14 -1.40
C ALA A 6 -5.16 10.38 -1.27
N GLU A 7 -5.73 11.10 -2.22
CA GLU A 7 -7.18 11.19 -2.36
C GLU A 7 -7.78 9.82 -2.70
N GLY A 8 -8.96 9.51 -2.18
CA GLY A 8 -9.67 8.25 -2.42
C GLY A 8 -9.58 7.29 -1.25
N VAL A 9 -9.19 6.04 -1.50
CA VAL A 9 -9.18 4.95 -0.50
C VAL A 9 -8.35 5.30 0.73
N ASP A 10 -7.19 5.93 0.56
CA ASP A 10 -6.32 6.30 1.67
C ASP A 10 -7.03 7.23 2.65
N ASN A 11 -7.78 8.22 2.14
CA ASN A 11 -8.56 9.13 2.96
C ASN A 11 -9.65 8.41 3.77
N PHE A 12 -10.31 7.40 3.20
CA PHE A 12 -11.32 6.62 3.90
C PHE A 12 -10.76 5.71 5.00
N SER A 13 -9.47 5.40 4.95
CA SER A 13 -8.79 4.60 5.97
C SER A 13 -8.50 5.37 7.26
N ILE A 14 -8.51 6.71 7.23
CA ILE A 14 -8.24 7.57 8.38
C ILE A 14 -9.52 7.69 9.22
N LYS A 15 -9.53 7.09 10.39
CA LYS A 15 -10.69 7.08 11.30
C LYS A 15 -10.33 7.68 12.64
N SER A 16 -11.20 8.54 13.15
CA SER A 16 -11.10 9.14 14.48
C SER A 16 -11.75 8.24 15.54
N ASN A 17 -11.21 7.04 15.75
CA ASN A 17 -11.63 6.18 16.84
C ASN A 17 -10.43 5.80 17.71
N ASP A 18 -10.69 5.34 18.94
CA ASP A 18 -9.64 5.00 19.90
C ASP A 18 -9.01 3.62 19.67
N GLU A 19 -9.47 2.87 18.69
CA GLU A 19 -8.93 1.54 18.38
C GLU A 19 -7.57 1.65 17.69
N ILE A 20 -6.53 1.19 18.37
CA ILE A 20 -5.15 1.26 17.87
C ILE A 20 -4.95 0.54 16.52
N HIS A 21 -5.73 -0.52 16.26
CA HIS A 21 -5.67 -1.29 15.03
C HIS A 21 -6.10 -0.50 13.78
N ASN A 22 -6.85 0.58 13.98
CA ASN A 22 -7.32 1.45 12.90
C ASN A 22 -6.41 2.66 12.64
N LYS A 23 -5.29 2.78 13.36
CA LYS A 23 -4.36 3.88 13.15
C LYS A 23 -3.63 3.76 11.82
N VAL A 24 -3.41 4.91 11.19
CA VAL A 24 -2.74 5.00 9.89
C VAL A 24 -1.29 5.39 10.07
N ILE A 25 -0.42 4.74 9.32
CA ILE A 25 0.95 5.18 9.07
C ILE A 25 0.98 5.80 7.68
N GLY A 26 1.06 7.12 7.63
CA GLY A 26 1.14 7.88 6.39
C GLY A 26 2.58 7.99 5.91
N ILE A 27 2.85 7.53 4.68
CA ILE A 27 4.17 7.66 4.05
C ILE A 27 4.14 8.85 3.09
N LEU A 28 4.85 9.91 3.48
CA LEU A 28 4.85 11.16 2.73
C LEU A 28 5.93 11.16 1.64
N ALA A 29 5.56 11.64 0.48
CA ALA A 29 6.48 11.87 -0.64
C ALA A 29 7.24 13.20 -0.51
N GLY A 30 6.74 14.14 0.26
CA GLY A 30 7.40 15.40 0.63
C GLY A 30 7.89 15.39 2.07
N GLY A 31 8.59 16.46 2.47
CA GLY A 31 9.14 16.61 3.81
C GLY A 31 8.08 16.93 4.86
N LEU A 32 8.42 16.69 6.13
CA LEU A 32 7.51 16.82 7.27
C LEU A 32 7.12 18.27 7.63
N ASN A 33 7.75 19.29 7.04
CA ASN A 33 7.39 20.69 7.28
C ASN A 33 6.20 21.16 6.40
N TYR A 34 5.25 20.26 6.09
CA TYR A 34 4.14 20.52 5.17
C TYR A 34 3.24 21.67 5.62
N ASN A 35 3.08 21.93 6.93
CA ASN A 35 2.28 23.02 7.47
C ASN A 35 2.92 24.41 7.23
N THR A 36 4.23 24.48 7.23
CA THR A 36 4.97 25.76 7.10
C THR A 36 5.54 26.00 5.72
N LYS A 37 5.98 24.93 5.04
CA LYS A 37 6.70 25.00 3.76
C LYS A 37 5.91 24.49 2.56
N LYS A 38 4.65 24.02 2.78
CA LYS A 38 3.80 23.47 1.72
C LYS A 38 4.52 22.37 0.91
N THR A 39 5.11 21.43 1.61
CA THR A 39 5.88 20.34 1.01
C THR A 39 5.01 19.23 0.37
N LEU A 40 3.70 19.25 0.66
CA LEU A 40 2.70 18.30 0.16
C LEU A 40 1.63 19.01 -0.67
N LEU A 41 0.96 18.28 -1.54
CA LEU A 41 -0.29 18.73 -2.16
C LEU A 41 -1.35 18.98 -1.08
N LYS A 42 -2.26 19.88 -1.37
CA LYS A 42 -3.28 20.31 -0.40
C LYS A 42 -4.03 19.14 0.22
N LYS A 43 -4.50 18.19 -0.60
CA LYS A 43 -5.28 17.05 -0.11
C LYS A 43 -4.46 16.08 0.74
N THR A 44 -3.23 15.80 0.34
CA THR A 44 -2.29 14.99 1.12
C THR A 44 -1.97 15.65 2.46
N ALA A 45 -1.78 16.98 2.50
CA ALA A 45 -1.55 17.73 3.74
C ALA A 45 -2.77 17.64 4.69
N GLU A 46 -3.99 17.82 4.17
CA GLU A 46 -5.24 17.65 4.95
C GLU A 46 -5.36 16.23 5.54
N ASN A 47 -4.99 15.21 4.77
CA ASN A 47 -5.01 13.83 5.24
C ASN A 47 -3.90 13.56 6.26
N ALA A 48 -2.74 14.22 6.13
CA ALA A 48 -1.65 14.14 7.11
C ALA A 48 -2.07 14.71 8.46
N GLU A 49 -2.73 15.88 8.48
CA GLU A 49 -3.30 16.46 9.71
C GLU A 49 -4.29 15.50 10.38
N LYS A 50 -5.28 15.00 9.63
CA LYS A 50 -6.26 14.06 10.14
C LYS A 50 -5.61 12.78 10.70
N THR A 51 -4.53 12.32 10.06
CA THR A 51 -3.79 11.15 10.52
C THR A 51 -3.19 11.39 11.89
N ILE A 52 -2.55 12.55 12.11
CA ILE A 52 -1.99 12.91 13.42
C ILE A 52 -3.10 13.13 14.46
N GLU A 53 -4.15 13.87 14.14
CA GLU A 53 -5.30 14.11 15.02
C GLU A 53 -5.97 12.81 15.48
N SER A 54 -6.01 11.79 14.60
CA SER A 54 -6.52 10.46 14.95
C SER A 54 -5.51 9.56 15.68
N GLY A 55 -4.33 10.06 16.04
CA GLY A 55 -3.29 9.30 16.75
C GLY A 55 -2.47 8.37 15.84
N GLY A 56 -2.44 8.64 14.54
CA GLY A 56 -1.58 7.94 13.57
C GLY A 56 -0.15 8.47 13.54
N LEU A 57 0.63 8.02 12.58
CA LEU A 57 2.05 8.36 12.43
C LEU A 57 2.34 8.82 11.00
N LEU A 58 3.22 9.82 10.85
CA LEU A 58 3.76 10.23 9.56
C LEU A 58 5.24 9.86 9.44
N ILE A 59 5.61 9.32 8.29
CA ILE A 59 7.00 8.95 7.96
C ILE A 59 7.36 9.57 6.61
N SER A 60 8.55 10.16 6.54
CA SER A 60 9.14 10.62 5.27
C SER A 60 10.63 10.33 5.25
N GLU A 61 11.16 9.95 4.10
CA GLU A 61 12.61 9.87 3.85
C GLU A 61 13.15 11.17 3.21
N MET A 62 12.27 12.14 2.96
CA MET A 62 12.66 13.40 2.32
C MET A 62 13.17 14.40 3.35
N PRO A 63 14.09 15.29 2.96
CA PRO A 63 14.45 16.44 3.79
C PRO A 63 13.20 17.21 4.22
N PRO A 64 13.17 17.80 5.44
CA PRO A 64 11.96 18.39 6.03
C PRO A 64 11.25 19.40 5.13
N ASP A 65 11.96 20.18 4.33
CA ASP A 65 11.44 21.23 3.47
C ASP A 65 11.28 20.82 1.99
N LYS A 66 11.59 19.56 1.65
CA LYS A 66 11.52 19.08 0.27
C LYS A 66 10.06 18.98 -0.18
N LYS A 67 9.71 19.67 -1.28
CA LYS A 67 8.40 19.50 -1.92
C LYS A 67 8.29 18.14 -2.61
N GLU A 68 7.12 17.55 -2.54
CA GLU A 68 6.82 16.34 -3.27
C GLU A 68 6.82 16.57 -4.78
N ASP A 69 7.21 15.55 -5.50
CA ASP A 69 7.18 15.48 -6.96
C ASP A 69 6.85 14.04 -7.39
N THR A 70 6.59 13.83 -8.66
CA THR A 70 6.21 12.51 -9.18
C THR A 70 7.25 11.43 -8.85
N PHE A 71 8.53 11.77 -8.88
CA PHE A 71 9.60 10.82 -8.55
C PHE A 71 9.56 10.43 -7.07
N SER A 72 9.43 11.41 -6.18
CA SER A 72 9.37 11.14 -4.74
C SER A 72 8.10 10.36 -4.34
N VAL A 73 6.96 10.60 -5.02
CA VAL A 73 5.74 9.81 -4.84
C VAL A 73 5.98 8.34 -5.20
N VAL A 74 6.53 8.07 -6.38
CA VAL A 74 6.85 6.69 -6.80
C VAL A 74 7.87 6.05 -5.86
N LYS A 75 8.89 6.80 -5.46
CA LYS A 75 9.94 6.32 -4.56
C LYS A 75 9.41 5.95 -3.18
N SER A 76 8.43 6.70 -2.64
CA SER A 76 7.82 6.42 -1.33
C SER A 76 7.06 5.09 -1.28
N CYS A 77 6.57 4.58 -2.42
CA CYS A 77 5.84 3.32 -2.50
C CYS A 77 6.64 2.11 -1.98
N ARG A 78 7.98 2.12 -2.12
CA ARG A 78 8.83 1.05 -1.58
C ARG A 78 8.85 1.02 -0.05
N ILE A 79 8.66 2.17 0.61
CA ILE A 79 8.58 2.23 2.07
C ILE A 79 7.26 1.63 2.53
N GLN A 80 6.14 1.98 1.87
CA GLN A 80 4.83 1.38 2.13
C GLN A 80 4.92 -0.15 1.99
N ALA A 81 5.53 -0.63 0.89
CA ALA A 81 5.76 -2.05 0.68
C ALA A 81 6.68 -2.65 1.76
N GLY A 82 7.75 -1.95 2.15
CA GLY A 82 8.75 -2.44 3.11
C GLY A 82 8.19 -2.73 4.50
N ILE A 83 7.33 -1.88 5.02
CA ILE A 83 6.82 -1.96 6.40
C ILE A 83 5.49 -2.72 6.53
N SER A 84 4.84 -3.10 5.42
CA SER A 84 3.55 -3.78 5.42
C SER A 84 3.70 -5.30 5.35
N ASN A 85 2.89 -6.06 6.08
CA ASN A 85 2.89 -7.52 6.08
C ASN A 85 2.07 -8.13 4.93
N GLY A 86 1.16 -7.37 4.36
CA GLY A 86 0.33 -7.73 3.20
C GLY A 86 -0.12 -6.47 2.48
N LEU A 87 -0.55 -6.61 1.24
CA LEU A 87 -1.11 -5.52 0.43
C LEU A 87 -2.55 -5.87 0.06
N ILE A 88 -3.45 -4.91 0.19
CA ILE A 88 -4.83 -5.03 -0.32
C ILE A 88 -5.02 -4.03 -1.45
N LEU A 89 -5.18 -4.52 -2.66
CA LEU A 89 -5.57 -3.72 -3.82
C LEU A 89 -7.10 -3.59 -3.82
N ILE A 90 -7.58 -2.41 -3.39
CA ILE A 90 -9.03 -2.15 -3.30
C ILE A 90 -9.60 -1.92 -4.70
N GLN A 91 -9.07 -0.96 -5.43
CA GLN A 91 -9.55 -0.57 -6.75
C GLN A 91 -8.44 0.09 -7.55
N SER A 92 -8.21 -0.34 -8.79
CA SER A 92 -7.30 0.33 -9.71
C SER A 92 -7.65 0.07 -11.17
N SER A 93 -7.49 1.11 -12.01
CA SER A 93 -7.31 0.94 -13.46
C SER A 93 -5.91 0.37 -13.74
N LEU A 94 -5.68 -0.14 -14.96
CA LEU A 94 -4.37 -0.71 -15.33
C LEU A 94 -3.23 0.31 -15.32
N ASP A 95 -3.54 1.59 -15.56
CA ASP A 95 -2.60 2.72 -15.52
C ASP A 95 -2.61 3.46 -14.17
N GLY A 96 -3.38 2.96 -13.19
CA GLY A 96 -3.55 3.59 -11.88
C GLY A 96 -2.26 3.67 -11.07
N GLY A 97 -2.15 4.71 -10.23
CA GLY A 97 -0.96 4.98 -9.39
C GLY A 97 -0.62 3.86 -8.41
N SER A 98 -1.60 3.08 -7.95
CA SER A 98 -1.39 1.93 -7.06
C SER A 98 -0.49 0.84 -7.66
N ARG A 99 -0.25 0.85 -8.99
CA ARG A 99 0.72 -0.06 -9.64
C ARG A 99 2.13 0.05 -9.06
N PHE A 100 2.55 1.25 -8.64
CA PHE A 100 3.90 1.45 -8.11
C PHE A 100 4.09 0.82 -6.72
N THR A 101 3.10 0.95 -5.83
CA THR A 101 3.11 0.27 -4.53
C THR A 101 3.01 -1.25 -4.73
N THR A 102 2.11 -1.70 -5.61
CA THR A 102 1.96 -3.11 -5.94
C THR A 102 3.24 -3.68 -6.55
N LYS A 103 3.92 -2.94 -7.44
CA LYS A 103 5.22 -3.32 -8.01
C LYS A 103 6.26 -3.58 -6.92
N SER A 104 6.46 -2.61 -6.03
CA SER A 104 7.42 -2.74 -4.93
C SER A 104 7.05 -3.88 -3.98
N PHE A 105 5.76 -4.16 -3.80
CA PHE A 105 5.29 -5.24 -2.94
C PHE A 105 5.45 -6.62 -3.58
N CYS A 106 5.26 -6.74 -4.90
CA CYS A 106 5.44 -7.99 -5.65
C CYS A 106 6.85 -8.57 -5.55
N GLU A 107 7.86 -7.74 -5.28
CA GLU A 107 9.25 -8.17 -5.07
C GLU A 107 9.50 -8.74 -3.66
N THR A 108 8.46 -8.90 -2.86
CA THR A 108 8.52 -9.48 -1.51
C THR A 108 7.74 -10.79 -1.43
N PRO A 109 8.14 -11.75 -0.56
CA PRO A 109 7.44 -13.02 -0.38
C PRO A 109 6.19 -12.88 0.52
N ARG A 110 5.47 -11.76 0.43
CA ARG A 110 4.28 -11.47 1.25
C ARG A 110 3.00 -11.57 0.42
N PRO A 111 1.84 -11.86 1.05
CA PRO A 111 0.60 -12.04 0.32
C PRO A 111 0.01 -10.72 -0.19
N ILE A 112 -0.62 -10.78 -1.36
CA ILE A 112 -1.40 -9.70 -1.94
C ILE A 112 -2.86 -10.13 -1.98
N ALA A 113 -3.76 -9.29 -1.47
CA ALA A 113 -5.18 -9.45 -1.66
C ALA A 113 -5.70 -8.48 -2.72
N VAL A 114 -6.70 -8.92 -3.46
CA VAL A 114 -7.36 -8.13 -4.50
C VAL A 114 -8.86 -8.18 -4.25
N ILE A 115 -9.49 -7.02 -4.14
CA ILE A 115 -10.95 -6.94 -3.99
C ILE A 115 -11.62 -7.35 -5.30
N ASN A 116 -12.54 -8.31 -5.20
CA ASN A 116 -13.42 -8.66 -6.30
C ASN A 116 -14.51 -7.58 -6.43
N PRO A 117 -14.65 -6.92 -7.59
CA PRO A 117 -15.69 -5.93 -7.78
C PRO A 117 -17.10 -6.57 -7.62
N VAL A 118 -18.01 -5.84 -7.00
CA VAL A 118 -19.42 -6.25 -6.96
C VAL A 118 -20.03 -6.18 -8.37
N GLN A 119 -21.14 -6.88 -8.59
CA GLN A 119 -21.75 -6.99 -9.93
C GLN A 119 -22.07 -5.63 -10.56
N SER A 120 -22.51 -4.64 -9.77
CA SER A 120 -22.81 -3.28 -10.26
C SER A 120 -21.59 -2.53 -10.78
N ASP A 121 -20.42 -2.86 -10.26
CA ASP A 121 -19.16 -2.13 -10.53
C ASP A 121 -18.24 -2.90 -11.48
N PHE A 122 -18.69 -4.10 -11.89
CA PHE A 122 -17.85 -5.02 -12.67
C PHE A 122 -17.34 -4.39 -13.96
N ASP A 123 -18.14 -3.57 -14.64
CA ASP A 123 -17.78 -2.94 -15.91
C ASP A 123 -17.02 -1.61 -15.77
N LEU A 124 -16.82 -1.13 -14.55
CA LEU A 124 -16.07 0.10 -14.33
C LEU A 124 -14.60 -0.07 -14.71
N PRO A 125 -14.03 0.83 -15.56
CA PRO A 125 -12.62 0.78 -15.94
C PRO A 125 -11.65 0.87 -14.74
N THR A 126 -12.09 1.48 -13.65
CA THR A 126 -11.35 1.62 -12.40
C THR A 126 -11.09 0.30 -11.68
N TYR A 127 -11.73 -0.81 -12.10
CA TYR A 127 -11.46 -2.17 -11.61
C TYR A 127 -10.68 -3.04 -12.61
N ASN A 128 -10.20 -2.48 -13.71
CA ASN A 128 -9.55 -3.29 -14.74
C ASN A 128 -8.28 -4.00 -14.25
N ALA A 129 -7.51 -3.39 -13.34
CA ALA A 129 -6.36 -4.05 -12.73
C ALA A 129 -6.80 -5.21 -11.81
N ASN A 130 -7.84 -5.01 -11.01
CA ASN A 130 -8.38 -6.05 -10.15
C ASN A 130 -8.84 -7.26 -10.97
N LYS A 131 -9.65 -7.03 -12.01
CA LYS A 131 -10.13 -8.09 -12.92
C LYS A 131 -8.97 -8.82 -13.60
N GLU A 132 -7.99 -8.09 -14.10
CA GLU A 132 -6.81 -8.66 -14.76
C GLU A 132 -6.05 -9.60 -13.82
N ILE A 133 -5.84 -9.19 -12.56
CA ILE A 133 -5.14 -10.01 -11.56
C ILE A 133 -5.99 -11.22 -11.15
N ILE A 134 -7.29 -11.04 -10.95
CA ILE A 134 -8.21 -12.13 -10.58
C ILE A 134 -8.23 -13.22 -11.66
N LEU A 135 -8.31 -12.83 -12.93
CA LEU A 135 -8.38 -13.76 -14.04
C LEU A 135 -7.05 -14.44 -14.37
N ASN A 136 -5.95 -13.70 -14.30
CA ASN A 136 -4.66 -14.12 -14.82
C ASN A 136 -3.59 -14.30 -13.73
N SER A 137 -3.94 -14.11 -12.45
CA SER A 137 -3.04 -14.32 -11.30
C SER A 137 -1.68 -13.61 -11.48
N LYS A 138 -0.58 -14.34 -11.47
CA LYS A 138 0.77 -13.80 -11.59
C LYS A 138 1.01 -13.06 -12.91
N LYS A 139 0.42 -13.53 -14.01
CA LYS A 139 0.47 -12.81 -15.30
C LYS A 139 -0.28 -11.48 -15.24
N GLY A 140 -1.42 -11.46 -14.52
CA GLY A 140 -2.17 -10.22 -14.28
C GLY A 140 -1.36 -9.22 -13.47
N LEU A 141 -0.66 -9.65 -12.41
CA LEU A 141 0.27 -8.81 -11.65
C LEU A 141 1.41 -8.30 -12.54
N SER A 142 2.00 -9.16 -13.38
CA SER A 142 3.06 -8.78 -14.32
C SER A 142 2.60 -7.68 -15.26
N LYS A 143 1.41 -7.81 -15.85
CA LYS A 143 0.82 -6.81 -16.74
C LYS A 143 0.53 -5.49 -16.03
N PHE A 144 -0.05 -5.54 -14.81
CA PHE A 144 -0.38 -4.34 -14.03
C PHE A 144 0.85 -3.60 -13.55
N THR A 145 1.87 -4.31 -13.07
CA THR A 145 3.07 -3.72 -12.46
C THR A 145 4.22 -3.48 -13.44
N GLU A 146 4.12 -4.02 -14.65
CA GLU A 146 5.20 -4.02 -15.65
C GLU A 146 6.46 -4.76 -15.17
N LEU A 147 6.31 -5.66 -14.17
CA LEU A 147 7.37 -6.57 -13.73
C LEU A 147 7.36 -7.84 -14.56
N LYS A 148 8.54 -8.38 -14.84
CA LYS A 148 8.64 -9.73 -15.37
C LYS A 148 8.13 -10.74 -14.35
N GLU A 149 7.48 -11.80 -14.80
CA GLU A 149 6.88 -12.81 -13.91
C GLU A 149 7.89 -13.49 -12.97
N ASP A 150 9.14 -13.65 -13.41
CA ASP A 150 10.23 -14.21 -12.60
C ASP A 150 10.65 -13.30 -11.43
N LYS A 151 10.34 -12.01 -11.48
CA LYS A 151 10.59 -11.04 -10.41
C LYS A 151 9.46 -10.97 -9.38
N ILE A 152 8.31 -11.55 -9.68
CA ILE A 152 7.17 -11.55 -8.76
C ILE A 152 7.37 -12.68 -7.73
N GLN A 153 7.63 -12.30 -6.48
CA GLN A 153 7.94 -13.19 -5.36
C GLN A 153 6.77 -13.39 -4.41
N THR A 154 5.64 -12.69 -4.61
CA THR A 154 4.50 -12.77 -3.70
C THR A 154 4.10 -14.22 -3.40
N SER A 155 3.88 -14.53 -2.11
CA SER A 155 3.60 -15.90 -1.65
C SER A 155 2.21 -16.39 -2.06
N LYS A 156 1.23 -15.48 -2.10
CA LYS A 156 -0.17 -15.80 -2.43
C LYS A 156 -0.87 -14.57 -2.99
N ILE A 157 -1.69 -14.79 -4.01
CA ILE A 157 -2.71 -13.83 -4.48
C ILE A 157 -4.03 -14.31 -3.90
N PHE A 158 -4.63 -13.48 -3.05
CA PHE A 158 -5.86 -13.77 -2.34
C PHE A 158 -7.00 -12.90 -2.90
N ILE A 159 -8.18 -13.47 -3.10
CA ILE A 159 -9.33 -12.73 -3.65
C ILE A 159 -10.32 -12.48 -2.51
N ILE A 160 -10.54 -11.21 -2.18
CA ILE A 160 -11.52 -10.79 -1.19
C ILE A 160 -12.86 -10.59 -1.90
N LYS A 161 -13.87 -11.38 -1.54
CA LYS A 161 -15.23 -11.34 -2.08
C LYS A 161 -16.24 -10.81 -1.07
N SER A 162 -15.94 -10.98 0.22
CA SER A 162 -16.80 -10.60 1.33
C SER A 162 -16.01 -10.09 2.53
N LYS A 163 -16.70 -9.61 3.56
CA LYS A 163 -16.06 -9.18 4.82
C LYS A 163 -15.40 -10.35 5.57
N ASP A 164 -15.89 -11.55 5.43
CA ASP A 164 -15.37 -12.71 6.15
C ASP A 164 -13.97 -13.10 5.67
N ASP A 165 -13.66 -12.79 4.40
CA ASP A 165 -12.36 -13.05 3.78
C ASP A 165 -11.21 -12.23 4.41
N TYR A 166 -11.50 -11.11 5.08
CA TYR A 166 -10.48 -10.30 5.73
C TYR A 166 -9.76 -11.05 6.86
N THR A 167 -10.49 -11.83 7.65
CA THR A 167 -9.90 -12.64 8.74
C THR A 167 -8.95 -13.69 8.18
N GLU A 168 -9.32 -14.33 7.07
CA GLU A 168 -8.43 -15.30 6.41
C GLU A 168 -7.17 -14.62 5.87
N PHE A 169 -7.32 -13.45 5.25
CA PHE A 169 -6.16 -12.69 4.75
C PHE A 169 -5.26 -12.21 5.89
N GLU A 170 -5.81 -11.77 7.01
CA GLU A 170 -5.05 -11.39 8.21
C GLU A 170 -4.22 -12.55 8.75
N ASN A 171 -4.79 -13.75 8.80
CA ASN A 171 -4.07 -14.95 9.18
C ASN A 171 -2.91 -15.27 8.21
N LEU A 172 -3.06 -15.01 6.92
CA LEU A 172 -1.98 -15.16 5.94
C LEU A 172 -0.83 -14.17 6.17
N MET A 173 -1.14 -12.96 6.61
CA MET A 173 -0.13 -11.93 6.93
C MET A 173 0.66 -12.23 8.20
N THR A 174 0.02 -12.87 9.19
CA THR A 174 0.60 -13.14 10.51
C THR A 174 1.34 -14.47 10.58
N ASN A 175 0.89 -15.49 9.86
CA ASN A 175 1.50 -16.80 9.78
C ASN A 175 2.70 -16.80 8.82
N ARG A 176 3.79 -16.12 9.19
CA ARG A 176 5.06 -16.26 8.47
C ARG A 176 5.59 -17.69 8.66
N PRO A 177 6.02 -18.39 7.59
CA PRO A 177 6.82 -19.59 7.80
C PRO A 177 8.03 -19.21 8.67
N LYS A 178 8.26 -19.97 9.76
CA LYS A 178 9.32 -19.73 10.76
C LYS A 178 10.76 -19.94 10.23
N ASN A 179 10.98 -19.98 8.93
CA ASN A 179 12.28 -20.21 8.30
C ASN A 179 12.79 -18.95 7.59
N ILE A 180 13.04 -17.90 8.37
CA ILE A 180 14.11 -16.97 8.07
C ILE A 180 15.06 -17.15 9.25
N GLU A 181 16.11 -17.96 9.08
CA GLU A 181 17.28 -17.94 9.95
C GLU A 181 17.65 -16.46 10.12
N GLN A 182 17.62 -15.99 11.35
CA GLN A 182 18.22 -14.71 11.71
C GLN A 182 19.72 -14.85 11.41
N SER A 183 20.12 -14.44 10.20
CA SER A 183 21.50 -14.07 9.99
C SER A 183 21.77 -12.95 11.00
N ASN A 184 22.55 -13.24 12.02
CA ASN A 184 23.03 -12.28 13.00
C ASN A 184 23.77 -11.18 12.26
N ILE A 185 23.06 -10.12 11.91
CA ILE A 185 23.66 -8.87 11.49
C ILE A 185 24.10 -8.21 12.80
N THR A 186 25.34 -8.42 13.18
CA THR A 186 26.02 -7.62 14.17
C THR A 186 26.13 -6.20 13.60
N LEU A 187 25.30 -5.31 14.08
CA LEU A 187 25.23 -3.91 13.63
C LEU A 187 26.38 -3.04 14.14
N PHE A 188 27.33 -3.63 14.86
CA PHE A 188 28.54 -2.94 15.36
C PHE A 188 29.72 -3.94 15.32
N GLY A 189 30.52 -3.83 14.29
CA GLY A 189 31.88 -4.31 14.22
C GLY A 189 32.79 -3.11 14.13
#